data_551eefa7b14b6504dd0fd6115a18f9ff
#
_entry.id   551eefa7b14b6504dd0fd6115a18f9ff
#
_cell.length_a   1.000
_cell.length_b   1.000
_cell.length_c   1.000
_cell.angle_alpha   90.00
_cell.angle_beta   90.00
_cell.angle_gamma   90.00
#
_symmetry.space_group_name_H-M   'P 1'
#
loop_
_entity.id
_entity.type
_entity.pdbx_description
1 polymer ?
#
loop_
_entity_poly.entity_id
_entity_poly.type
_entity_poly.pdbx_seq_one_letter_code
_entity_poly.pdbx_strand_id
1 'polypeptide(L)' 'MINLNVFELDKIKKICEEVGTEYFTLGQTDESGIGSILTLTYDTEIAGYPAKISVEVRGVESW' A
#
# COMPACT_ATOMS: atom_id res chain seq x y z
N MET A 1 -0.56 4.90 15.28
CA MET A 1 -0.30 3.48 15.04
C MET A 1 -1.17 2.95 13.93
N ILE A 2 -0.58 2.19 13.00
CA ILE A 2 -1.32 1.59 11.90
C ILE A 2 -1.80 0.20 12.32
N ASN A 3 -3.10 0.00 12.27
CA ASN A 3 -3.71 -1.29 12.59
C ASN A 3 -4.03 -2.03 11.30
N LEU A 4 -3.56 -3.27 11.20
CA LEU A 4 -3.77 -4.10 10.02
C LEU A 4 -4.58 -5.34 10.42
N ASN A 5 -5.51 -5.74 9.55
CA ASN A 5 -6.16 -7.02 9.70
C ASN A 5 -5.46 -8.07 8.82
N VAL A 6 -5.87 -9.33 8.98
CA VAL A 6 -5.22 -10.44 8.26
C VAL A 6 -5.35 -10.29 6.74
N PHE A 7 -6.48 -9.79 6.29
CA PHE A 7 -6.71 -9.61 4.84
C PHE A 7 -5.81 -8.54 4.25
N GLU A 8 -5.53 -7.50 5.02
CA GLU A 8 -4.64 -6.44 4.59
C GLU A 8 -3.19 -6.90 4.54
N LEU A 9 -2.77 -7.71 5.51
CA LEU A 9 -1.45 -8.30 5.50
C LEU A 9 -1.26 -9.20 4.29
N ASP A 10 -2.29 -9.95 3.93
CA ASP A 10 -2.27 -10.82 2.77
C ASP A 10 -2.10 -10.03 1.48
N LYS A 11 -2.82 -8.91 1.35
CA LYS A 11 -2.70 -8.03 0.20
C LYS A 11 -1.29 -7.46 0.08
N ILE A 12 -0.73 -7.00 1.18
CA ILE A 12 0.63 -6.45 1.21
C ILE A 12 1.63 -7.50 0.77
N LYS A 13 1.49 -8.72 1.29
CA LYS A 13 2.38 -9.81 0.94
C LYS A 13 2.32 -10.13 -0.55
N LYS A 14 1.13 -10.20 -1.11
CA LYS A 14 0.94 -10.46 -2.54
C LYS A 14 1.55 -9.37 -3.41
N ILE A 15 1.38 -8.12 -3.02
CA ILE A 15 1.96 -7.01 -3.76
C ILE A 15 3.48 -7.09 -3.74
N CYS A 16 4.07 -7.32 -2.58
CA CYS A 16 5.51 -7.42 -2.46
C CYS A 16 6.09 -8.59 -3.24
N GLU A 17 5.40 -9.72 -3.26
CA GLU A 17 5.83 -10.87 -4.04
C GLU A 17 5.77 -10.61 -5.54
N GLU A 18 4.72 -9.95 -5.99
CA GLU A 18 4.54 -9.67 -7.41
C GLU A 18 5.56 -8.68 -7.94
N VAL A 19 5.86 -7.64 -7.19
CA VAL A 19 6.83 -6.62 -7.63
C VAL A 19 8.26 -6.95 -7.25
N GLY A 20 8.46 -7.94 -6.37
CA GLY A 20 9.80 -8.36 -5.97
C GLY A 20 10.51 -7.40 -5.03
N THR A 21 9.76 -6.58 -4.31
CA THR A 21 10.37 -5.63 -3.37
C THR A 21 10.50 -6.24 -1.97
N GLU A 22 11.55 -5.86 -1.27
CA GLU A 22 11.77 -6.24 0.12
C GLU A 22 11.40 -5.12 1.08
N TYR A 23 11.26 -3.90 0.56
CA TYR A 23 11.03 -2.72 1.37
C TYR A 23 9.80 -1.97 0.89
N PHE A 24 9.03 -1.47 1.83
CA PHE A 24 7.85 -0.66 1.53
C PHE A 24 7.57 0.28 2.69
N THR A 25 6.78 1.32 2.41
CA THR A 25 6.33 2.25 3.43
C THR A 25 4.81 2.21 3.50
N LEU A 26 4.27 2.16 4.71
CA LEU A 26 2.83 2.21 4.91
C LEU A 26 2.45 3.60 5.41
N GLY A 27 1.44 4.17 4.79
CA GLY A 27 0.86 5.43 5.20
C GLY A 27 -0.62 5.25 5.48
N GLN A 28 -1.12 5.97 6.47
CA GLN A 28 -2.54 5.95 6.80
C GLN A 28 -3.06 7.38 6.81
N THR A 29 -4.16 7.59 6.11
CA THR A 29 -4.81 8.89 6.01
C THR A 29 -6.26 8.74 6.40
N ASP A 30 -6.76 9.63 7.25
CA ASP A 30 -8.17 9.67 7.62
C ASP A 30 -8.86 10.74 6.78
N GLU A 31 -9.81 10.31 5.95
CA GLU A 31 -10.60 11.22 5.15
C GLU A 31 -11.95 11.43 5.80
N SER A 32 -12.40 12.68 5.88
CA SER A 32 -13.68 13.00 6.48
C SER A 32 -14.83 12.32 5.74
N GLY A 33 -15.59 11.49 6.43
CA GLY A 33 -16.71 10.77 5.86
C GLY A 33 -16.37 9.53 5.06
N ILE A 34 -15.09 9.25 4.88
CA ILE A 34 -14.65 8.09 4.10
C ILE A 34 -13.97 7.04 4.98
N GLY A 35 -13.43 7.45 6.12
CA GLY A 35 -12.70 6.56 7.01
C GLY A 35 -11.21 6.53 6.68
N SER A 36 -10.53 5.49 7.13
CA SER A 36 -9.09 5.37 6.94
C SER A 36 -8.73 4.81 5.58
N ILE A 37 -7.74 5.43 4.95
CA ILE A 37 -7.13 4.91 3.73
C ILE A 37 -5.73 4.46 4.07
N LEU A 38 -5.43 3.20 3.77
CA LEU A 38 -4.11 2.62 4.00
C LEU A 38 -3.41 2.45 2.66
N THR A 39 -2.25 3.08 2.53
CA THR A 39 -1.50 3.10 1.28
C THR A 39 -0.14 2.45 1.49
N LEU A 40 0.23 1.55 0.59
CA LEU A 40 1.55 0.96 0.52
C LEU A 40 2.34 1.66 -0.59
N THR A 41 3.54 2.13 -0.26
CA THR A 41 4.41 2.81 -1.22
C THR A 41 5.73 2.07 -1.30
N TYR A 42 6.22 1.84 -2.49
CA TYR A 42 7.52 1.21 -2.69
C TYR A 42 8.29 1.89 -3.82
N ASP A 43 9.61 1.76 -3.76
CA ASP A 43 10.50 2.33 -4.77
C ASP A 43 10.73 1.31 -5.88
N THR A 44 10.76 1.78 -7.11
CA THR A 44 11.02 0.94 -8.27
C THR A 44 11.73 1.74 -9.35
N GLU A 45 11.97 1.12 -10.49
CA GLU A 45 12.51 1.79 -11.67
C GLU A 45 11.60 1.56 -12.85
N ILE A 46 11.39 2.61 -13.62
CA ILE A 46 10.63 2.53 -14.87
C ILE A 46 11.51 3.13 -15.97
N ALA A 47 11.85 2.31 -16.96
CA ALA A 47 12.73 2.72 -18.08
C ALA A 47 14.08 3.28 -17.61
N GLY A 48 14.60 2.76 -16.50
CA GLY A 48 15.88 3.22 -15.94
C GLY A 48 15.78 4.43 -15.04
N TYR A 49 14.58 4.96 -14.83
CA TYR A 49 14.37 6.12 -13.96
C TYR A 49 13.77 5.72 -12.62
N PRO A 50 14.22 6.33 -11.53
CA PRO A 50 13.63 6.03 -10.22
C PRO A 50 12.18 6.47 -10.17
N ALA A 51 11.34 5.63 -9.56
CA ALA A 51 9.92 5.89 -9.45
C ALA A 51 9.40 5.38 -8.11
N LYS A 52 8.27 5.94 -7.69
CA LYS A 52 7.56 5.47 -6.51
C LYS A 52 6.15 5.11 -6.91
N ILE A 53 5.69 3.97 -6.44
CA ILE A 53 4.33 3.50 -6.74
C ILE A 53 3.58 3.35 -5.43
N SER A 54 2.37 3.88 -5.39
CA SER A 54 1.49 3.79 -4.23
C SER A 54 0.28 2.95 -4.58
N VAL A 55 -0.03 2.00 -3.71
CA VAL A 55 -1.17 1.10 -3.88
C VAL A 55 -2.08 1.25 -2.68
N GLU A 56 -3.37 1.44 -2.91
CA GLU A 56 -4.33 1.47 -1.81
C GLU A 56 -4.62 0.06 -1.36
N VAL A 57 -4.24 -0.25 -0.12
CA VAL A 57 -4.51 -1.55 0.49
C VAL A 57 -5.89 -1.54 1.13
N ARG A 58 -6.25 -0.42 1.73
CA ARG A 58 -7.58 -0.19 2.28
C ARG A 58 -8.08 1.13 1.72
N GLY A 59 -9.15 1.10 0.95
CA GLY A 59 -9.69 2.29 0.32
C GLY A 59 -11.19 2.21 0.22
N VAL A 60 -11.77 3.11 -0.54
CA VAL A 60 -13.23 3.24 -0.68
C VAL A 60 -13.85 1.98 -1.24
N GLU A 61 -13.21 1.34 -2.18
CA GLU A 61 -13.73 0.12 -2.81
C GLU A 61 -13.70 -1.10 -1.89
N SER A 62 -13.08 -0.97 -0.72
CA SER A 62 -13.06 -2.06 0.26
C SER A 62 -14.28 -2.06 1.18
N TRP A 63 -15.15 -1.12 1.04
CA TRP A 63 -16.28 -0.91 1.96
C TRP A 63 -17.57 -1.55 1.49
#